data_e41f4498f82a41ea19edfeecc9bd7ff4
#
_entry.id   e41f4498f82a41ea19edfeecc9bd7ff4
#
_cell.length_a   1.000
_cell.length_b   1.000
_cell.length_c   1.000
_cell.angle_alpha   90.00
_cell.angle_beta   90.00
_cell.angle_gamma   90.00
#
_symmetry.space_group_name_H-M   'P 1'
#
loop_
_entity.id
_entity.type
_entity.pdbx_description
1 polymer ?
#
loop_
_entity_poly.entity_id
_entity_poly.type
_entity_poly.pdbx_seq_one_letter_code
_entity_poly.pdbx_strand_id
1 'polypeptide(L)'
;MFQRILVPLDGSTRSEQAIPVAALIARASDATLVLLRVANVPREYGLYLFESYIAQTPIFIDEVLREETDKARNYLDILHQMQDLADLQVENLVLNGAEAPTILDAARDQQADLMVMSGRGSGEFRHGTMGSVAMKVVRHSACPVLVLREEHTRLVSLQTSSVANTAPILAGLDGSTFAEASLAPAIALAQALSLSGPARLHLIQVVRPIDEGGSPEEQEAQRQPVTAAEKYLDALTDKLGQQQERNKALPDIVITWSILQERDVADALIRAAQQGTGLEHKESGGYGVLALATHGRGGIQRWAVGSTTDRVIKGSTMPLLVVRPAEAR
;
A
#
# COMPACT_ATOMS: atom_id res chain seq x y z
N MET A 1 7.79 10.09 -9.63
CA MET A 1 6.52 10.64 -9.16
C MET A 1 5.41 9.86 -9.84
N PHE A 2 4.26 9.71 -9.21
CA PHE A 2 3.09 9.02 -9.77
C PHE A 2 2.43 9.85 -10.87
N GLN A 3 1.77 9.19 -11.82
CA GLN A 3 1.08 9.85 -12.95
C GLN A 3 -0.43 9.56 -12.95
N ARG A 4 -0.84 8.35 -12.56
CA ARG A 4 -2.25 7.96 -12.49
C ARG A 4 -2.54 7.15 -11.25
N ILE A 5 -3.37 7.70 -10.38
CA ILE A 5 -3.71 7.10 -9.09
C ILE A 5 -5.15 6.58 -9.16
N LEU A 6 -5.33 5.28 -8.97
CA LEU A 6 -6.65 4.64 -8.93
C LEU A 6 -7.16 4.56 -7.49
N VAL A 7 -8.39 4.99 -7.26
CA VAL A 7 -9.06 4.92 -5.94
C VAL A 7 -10.37 4.12 -6.08
N PRO A 8 -10.34 2.83 -5.76
CA PRO A 8 -11.55 2.02 -5.71
C PRO A 8 -12.41 2.40 -4.51
N LEU A 9 -13.70 2.66 -4.77
CA LEU A 9 -14.69 3.08 -3.79
C LEU A 9 -15.88 2.11 -3.79
N ASP A 10 -16.39 1.76 -2.59
CA ASP A 10 -17.54 0.87 -2.44
C ASP A 10 -18.81 1.58 -1.92
N GLY A 11 -18.78 2.91 -1.84
CA GLY A 11 -19.87 3.74 -1.33
C GLY A 11 -19.91 3.83 0.20
N SER A 12 -18.95 3.24 0.90
CA SER A 12 -18.84 3.40 2.35
C SER A 12 -17.96 4.60 2.71
N THR A 13 -18.26 5.24 3.83
CA THR A 13 -17.44 6.32 4.40
C THR A 13 -16.00 5.87 4.69
N ARG A 14 -15.79 4.56 4.90
CA ARG A 14 -14.45 3.99 5.08
C ARG A 14 -13.65 4.01 3.78
N SER A 15 -14.27 3.67 2.65
CA SER A 15 -13.58 3.73 1.35
C SER A 15 -13.27 5.18 0.96
N GLU A 16 -14.14 6.12 1.31
CA GLU A 16 -13.96 7.55 1.05
C GLU A 16 -12.75 8.15 1.79
N GLN A 17 -12.33 7.55 2.90
CA GLN A 17 -11.10 7.96 3.62
C GLN A 17 -9.83 7.81 2.76
N ALA A 18 -9.89 7.07 1.66
CA ALA A 18 -8.79 6.99 0.71
C ALA A 18 -8.64 8.27 -0.13
N ILE A 19 -9.71 9.05 -0.31
CA ILE A 19 -9.73 10.23 -1.18
C ILE A 19 -8.76 11.32 -0.69
N PRO A 20 -8.77 11.78 0.57
CA PRO A 20 -7.85 12.82 1.03
C PRO A 20 -6.37 12.44 0.87
N VAL A 21 -6.03 11.18 1.15
CA VAL A 21 -4.65 10.68 1.00
C VAL A 21 -4.26 10.60 -0.47
N ALA A 22 -5.14 10.07 -1.33
CA ALA A 22 -4.90 10.01 -2.76
C ALA A 22 -4.79 11.41 -3.39
N ALA A 23 -5.62 12.35 -2.97
CA ALA A 23 -5.57 13.75 -3.39
C ALA A 23 -4.24 14.42 -3.01
N LEU A 24 -3.76 14.19 -1.77
CA LEU A 24 -2.45 14.69 -1.33
C LEU A 24 -1.33 14.17 -2.23
N ILE A 25 -1.31 12.87 -2.52
CA ILE A 25 -0.30 12.26 -3.38
C ILE A 25 -0.42 12.75 -4.82
N ALA A 26 -1.64 12.86 -5.35
CA ALA A 26 -1.91 13.36 -6.69
C ALA A 26 -1.42 14.80 -6.86
N ARG A 27 -1.72 15.68 -5.91
CA ARG A 27 -1.28 17.09 -5.89
C ARG A 27 0.24 17.21 -5.89
N ALA A 28 0.92 16.43 -5.03
CA ALA A 28 2.39 16.44 -4.95
C ALA A 28 3.08 15.86 -6.20
N SER A 29 2.37 15.04 -6.98
CA SER A 29 2.91 14.35 -8.16
C SER A 29 2.43 14.94 -9.49
N ASP A 30 1.52 15.90 -9.48
CA ASP A 30 0.78 16.37 -10.67
C ASP A 30 0.10 15.21 -11.42
N ALA A 31 -0.53 14.31 -10.66
CA ALA A 31 -1.10 13.06 -11.15
C ALA A 31 -2.62 13.19 -11.39
N THR A 32 -3.12 12.45 -12.37
CA THR A 32 -4.56 12.26 -12.57
C THR A 32 -5.10 11.27 -11.53
N LEU A 33 -6.19 11.65 -10.86
CA LEU A 33 -6.90 10.81 -9.90
C LEU A 33 -8.09 10.12 -10.58
N VAL A 34 -8.14 8.80 -10.57
CA VAL A 34 -9.24 8.01 -11.12
C VAL A 34 -10.07 7.45 -9.99
N LEU A 35 -11.28 7.98 -9.78
CA LEU A 35 -12.25 7.45 -8.83
C LEU A 35 -13.01 6.30 -9.49
N LEU A 36 -12.86 5.09 -8.97
CA LEU A 36 -13.50 3.90 -9.53
C LEU A 36 -14.63 3.41 -8.62
N ARG A 37 -15.80 3.21 -9.21
CA ARG A 37 -16.90 2.48 -8.60
C ARG A 37 -17.25 1.27 -9.43
N VAL A 38 -17.23 0.08 -8.85
CA VAL A 38 -17.72 -1.14 -9.50
C VAL A 38 -19.19 -1.30 -9.13
N ALA A 39 -20.07 -1.19 -10.13
CA ALA A 39 -21.49 -1.49 -10.00
C ALA A 39 -21.70 -3.00 -10.12
N ASN A 40 -22.52 -3.55 -9.25
CA ASN A 40 -22.78 -4.98 -9.17
C ASN A 40 -24.25 -5.20 -8.88
N VAL A 41 -24.82 -6.29 -9.35
CA VAL A 41 -26.17 -6.70 -8.94
C VAL A 41 -26.15 -6.99 -7.44
N PRO A 42 -26.94 -6.29 -6.62
CA PRO A 42 -26.95 -6.52 -5.17
C PRO A 42 -27.26 -7.98 -4.83
N ARG A 43 -26.61 -8.51 -3.81
CA ARG A 43 -26.77 -9.92 -3.38
C ARG A 43 -28.21 -10.26 -2.99
N GLU A 44 -28.97 -9.28 -2.57
CA GLU A 44 -30.38 -9.42 -2.25
C GLU A 44 -31.20 -9.87 -3.45
N TYR A 45 -30.89 -9.35 -4.64
CA TYR A 45 -31.52 -9.81 -5.88
C TYR A 45 -31.08 -11.24 -6.25
N GLY A 46 -29.90 -11.68 -5.83
CA GLY A 46 -29.42 -13.05 -6.04
C GLY A 46 -30.31 -14.12 -5.37
N LEU A 47 -30.91 -13.81 -4.21
CA LEU A 47 -31.89 -14.67 -3.53
C LEU A 47 -33.23 -14.68 -4.30
N TYR A 48 -33.69 -13.52 -4.78
CA TYR A 48 -34.90 -13.41 -5.62
C TYR A 48 -34.70 -14.10 -6.99
N LEU A 49 -33.48 -14.10 -7.55
CA LEU A 49 -33.15 -14.80 -8.80
C LEU A 49 -33.28 -16.32 -8.68
N PHE A 50 -33.12 -16.88 -7.47
CA PHE A 50 -33.33 -18.30 -7.22
C PHE A 50 -34.80 -18.69 -7.04
N GLU A 51 -35.63 -17.77 -6.56
CA GLU A 51 -37.00 -18.06 -6.14
C GLU A 51 -38.06 -17.67 -7.19
N SER A 52 -37.74 -16.78 -8.15
CA SER A 52 -38.73 -16.31 -9.14
C SER A 52 -38.21 -16.42 -10.58
N TYR A 53 -39.05 -17.02 -11.43
CA TYR A 53 -38.78 -17.16 -12.87
C TYR A 53 -38.65 -15.82 -13.60
N ILE A 54 -39.32 -14.77 -13.11
CA ILE A 54 -39.29 -13.40 -13.66
C ILE A 54 -37.94 -12.71 -13.42
N ALA A 55 -37.32 -12.96 -12.28
CA ALA A 55 -36.02 -12.37 -11.92
C ALA A 55 -34.85 -12.97 -12.70
N GLN A 56 -35.05 -14.07 -13.43
CA GLN A 56 -34.03 -14.70 -14.30
C GLN A 56 -34.08 -14.18 -15.74
N THR A 57 -35.00 -13.26 -16.06
CA THR A 57 -35.05 -12.69 -17.42
C THR A 57 -33.88 -11.73 -17.63
N PRO A 58 -33.16 -11.78 -18.77
CA PRO A 58 -32.08 -10.85 -19.09
C PRO A 58 -32.47 -9.38 -18.95
N ILE A 59 -33.71 -9.03 -19.29
CA ILE A 59 -34.26 -7.68 -19.23
C ILE A 59 -34.25 -7.14 -17.78
N PHE A 60 -34.64 -7.95 -16.80
CA PHE A 60 -34.66 -7.54 -15.39
C PHE A 60 -33.23 -7.30 -14.85
N ILE A 61 -32.29 -8.18 -15.20
CA ILE A 61 -30.89 -8.05 -14.79
C ILE A 61 -30.28 -6.78 -15.40
N ASP A 62 -30.56 -6.50 -16.67
CA ASP A 62 -30.10 -5.30 -17.35
C ASP A 62 -30.67 -4.01 -16.72
N GLU A 63 -31.94 -4.03 -16.31
CA GLU A 63 -32.58 -2.87 -15.66
C GLU A 63 -31.98 -2.59 -14.29
N VAL A 64 -31.80 -3.62 -13.45
CA VAL A 64 -31.12 -3.49 -12.14
C VAL A 64 -29.69 -3.01 -12.31
N LEU A 65 -28.96 -3.54 -13.28
CA LEU A 65 -27.57 -3.15 -13.52
C LEU A 65 -27.47 -1.69 -14.01
N ARG A 66 -28.42 -1.22 -14.83
CA ARG A 66 -28.50 0.19 -15.22
C ARG A 66 -28.76 1.09 -14.02
N GLU A 67 -29.71 0.74 -13.17
CA GLU A 67 -30.01 1.50 -11.95
C GLU A 67 -28.80 1.60 -11.02
N GLU A 68 -28.09 0.48 -10.78
CA GLU A 68 -26.88 0.46 -9.96
C GLU A 68 -25.72 1.26 -10.61
N THR A 69 -25.63 1.22 -11.94
CA THR A 69 -24.65 2.03 -12.68
C THR A 69 -24.94 3.52 -12.54
N ASP A 70 -26.21 3.94 -12.63
CA ASP A 70 -26.60 5.34 -12.48
C ASP A 70 -26.44 5.83 -11.04
N LYS A 71 -26.73 4.99 -10.04
CA LYS A 71 -26.41 5.27 -8.63
C LYS A 71 -24.90 5.46 -8.43
N ALA A 72 -24.10 4.61 -9.05
CA ALA A 72 -22.63 4.68 -8.97
C ALA A 72 -22.10 5.97 -9.62
N ARG A 73 -22.64 6.41 -10.76
CA ARG A 73 -22.28 7.68 -11.40
C ARG A 73 -22.63 8.87 -10.52
N ASN A 74 -23.87 8.96 -10.07
CA ASN A 74 -24.33 10.03 -9.18
C ASN A 74 -23.48 10.12 -7.91
N TYR A 75 -23.10 8.97 -7.33
CA TYR A 75 -22.23 8.91 -6.18
C TYR A 75 -20.84 9.52 -6.48
N LEU A 76 -20.19 9.13 -7.58
CA LEU A 76 -18.90 9.68 -7.96
C LEU A 76 -18.98 11.17 -8.31
N ASP A 77 -20.07 11.62 -8.93
CA ASP A 77 -20.28 13.04 -9.28
C ASP A 77 -20.43 13.91 -8.01
N ILE A 78 -21.05 13.38 -6.96
CA ILE A 78 -21.10 14.04 -5.65
C ILE A 78 -19.70 14.14 -5.03
N LEU A 79 -18.93 13.05 -5.05
CA LEU A 79 -17.58 13.04 -4.52
C LEU A 79 -16.63 13.98 -5.29
N HIS A 80 -16.80 14.08 -6.60
CA HIS A 80 -16.02 14.99 -7.44
C HIS A 80 -16.14 16.47 -7.02
N GLN A 81 -17.20 16.83 -6.34
CA GLN A 81 -17.42 18.18 -5.82
C GLN A 81 -16.74 18.44 -4.47
N MET A 82 -16.05 17.44 -3.89
CA MET A 82 -15.32 17.62 -2.65
C MET A 82 -14.21 18.65 -2.79
N GLN A 83 -14.02 19.48 -1.77
CA GLN A 83 -13.00 20.52 -1.76
C GLN A 83 -11.58 19.95 -1.94
N ASP A 84 -11.33 18.75 -1.43
CA ASP A 84 -10.04 18.06 -1.55
C ASP A 84 -9.66 17.74 -3.01
N LEU A 85 -10.60 17.77 -3.93
CA LEU A 85 -10.45 17.43 -5.35
C LEU A 85 -10.49 18.63 -6.29
N ALA A 86 -10.82 19.82 -5.79
CA ALA A 86 -11.13 21.00 -6.60
C ALA A 86 -10.02 21.48 -7.52
N ASP A 87 -8.76 21.21 -7.18
CA ASP A 87 -7.54 21.62 -7.90
C ASP A 87 -6.84 20.47 -8.63
N LEU A 88 -7.48 19.31 -8.72
CA LEU A 88 -6.92 18.10 -9.31
C LEU A 88 -7.59 17.72 -10.64
N GLN A 89 -6.86 17.01 -11.48
CA GLN A 89 -7.43 16.29 -12.61
C GLN A 89 -8.08 15.00 -12.08
N VAL A 90 -9.41 14.94 -12.10
CA VAL A 90 -10.19 13.81 -11.58
C VAL A 90 -11.02 13.19 -12.70
N GLU A 91 -10.94 11.89 -12.84
CA GLU A 91 -11.75 11.09 -13.75
C GLU A 91 -12.66 10.15 -12.97
N ASN A 92 -13.96 10.12 -13.31
CA ASN A 92 -14.91 9.19 -12.74
C ASN A 92 -15.03 7.95 -13.64
N LEU A 93 -14.84 6.76 -13.07
CA LEU A 93 -14.93 5.49 -13.78
C LEU A 93 -15.96 4.57 -13.10
N VAL A 94 -17.00 4.19 -13.83
CA VAL A 94 -17.99 3.20 -13.38
C VAL A 94 -17.86 1.98 -14.28
N LEU A 95 -17.61 0.82 -13.67
CA LEU A 95 -17.51 -0.46 -14.36
C LEU A 95 -18.46 -1.47 -13.74
N ASN A 96 -18.89 -2.44 -14.53
CA ASN A 96 -19.76 -3.52 -14.08
C ASN A 96 -18.95 -4.81 -13.92
N GLY A 97 -19.20 -5.56 -12.87
CA GLY A 97 -18.55 -6.87 -12.69
C GLY A 97 -18.23 -7.22 -11.23
N ALA A 98 -17.48 -8.29 -11.05
CA ALA A 98 -17.00 -8.69 -9.72
C ALA A 98 -15.90 -7.72 -9.23
N GLU A 99 -15.99 -7.25 -8.00
CA GLU A 99 -15.22 -6.12 -7.46
C GLU A 99 -13.71 -6.27 -7.70
N ALA A 100 -13.07 -7.31 -7.14
CA ALA A 100 -11.63 -7.43 -7.18
C ALA A 100 -11.06 -7.65 -8.61
N PRO A 101 -11.59 -8.53 -9.46
CA PRO A 101 -11.15 -8.65 -10.85
C PRO A 101 -11.32 -7.34 -11.62
N THR A 102 -12.48 -6.69 -11.52
CA THR A 102 -12.76 -5.44 -12.23
C THR A 102 -11.83 -4.31 -11.79
N ILE A 103 -11.50 -4.21 -10.50
CA ILE A 103 -10.51 -3.24 -9.99
C ILE A 103 -9.12 -3.51 -10.59
N LEU A 104 -8.69 -4.78 -10.65
CA LEU A 104 -7.40 -5.17 -11.21
C LEU A 104 -7.30 -4.91 -12.71
N ASP A 105 -8.38 -5.15 -13.44
CA ASP A 105 -8.48 -4.87 -14.88
C ASP A 105 -8.47 -3.35 -15.11
N ALA A 106 -9.27 -2.60 -14.35
CA ALA A 106 -9.27 -1.14 -14.40
C ALA A 106 -7.88 -0.55 -14.14
N ALA A 107 -7.13 -1.07 -13.16
CA ALA A 107 -5.78 -0.59 -12.88
C ALA A 107 -4.84 -0.76 -14.08
N ARG A 108 -4.97 -1.88 -14.81
CA ARG A 108 -4.18 -2.13 -16.04
C ARG A 108 -4.61 -1.25 -17.19
N ASP A 109 -5.92 -1.19 -17.46
CA ASP A 109 -6.49 -0.46 -18.60
C ASP A 109 -6.26 1.05 -18.45
N GLN A 110 -6.34 1.56 -17.22
CA GLN A 110 -6.04 2.95 -16.89
C GLN A 110 -4.53 3.22 -16.73
N GLN A 111 -3.68 2.22 -16.85
CA GLN A 111 -2.23 2.34 -16.63
C GLN A 111 -1.91 2.99 -15.27
N ALA A 112 -2.66 2.64 -14.24
CA ALA A 112 -2.44 3.15 -12.90
C ALA A 112 -1.06 2.72 -12.38
N ASP A 113 -0.30 3.67 -11.85
CA ASP A 113 1.01 3.45 -11.26
C ASP A 113 1.00 3.49 -9.72
N LEU A 114 -0.15 3.84 -9.14
CA LEU A 114 -0.48 3.66 -7.72
C LEU A 114 -1.97 3.37 -7.57
N MET A 115 -2.30 2.47 -6.67
CA MET A 115 -3.67 2.31 -6.17
C MET A 115 -3.72 2.72 -4.70
N VAL A 116 -4.70 3.55 -4.32
CA VAL A 116 -4.94 3.93 -2.92
C VAL A 116 -6.32 3.44 -2.52
N MET A 117 -6.39 2.60 -1.51
CA MET A 117 -7.66 2.02 -1.10
C MET A 117 -7.75 1.81 0.42
N SER A 118 -8.96 1.79 0.94
CA SER A 118 -9.19 1.33 2.31
C SER A 118 -8.97 -0.18 2.43
N GLY A 119 -8.32 -0.59 3.50
CA GLY A 119 -8.20 -2.02 3.83
C GLY A 119 -9.53 -2.70 4.17
N ARG A 120 -10.62 -1.92 4.35
CA ARG A 120 -11.97 -2.40 4.65
C ARG A 120 -13.00 -1.60 3.87
N GLY A 121 -14.10 -2.24 3.55
CA GLY A 121 -15.27 -1.62 2.94
C GLY A 121 -16.49 -1.67 3.85
N SER A 122 -17.67 -1.76 3.24
CA SER A 122 -18.99 -1.78 3.89
C SER A 122 -19.29 -3.03 4.73
N GLY A 123 -18.48 -4.10 4.63
CA GLY A 123 -18.73 -5.38 5.34
C GLY A 123 -18.49 -5.31 6.84
N GLU A 124 -19.33 -6.04 7.60
CA GLU A 124 -19.17 -6.23 9.05
C GLU A 124 -18.08 -7.30 9.33
N PHE A 125 -16.84 -6.88 9.55
CA PHE A 125 -15.75 -7.78 9.94
C PHE A 125 -15.11 -7.34 11.26
N ARG A 126 -14.51 -8.32 11.98
CA ARG A 126 -13.81 -8.08 13.25
C ARG A 126 -12.69 -7.04 13.06
N HIS A 127 -12.50 -6.20 14.08
CA HIS A 127 -11.40 -5.22 14.13
C HIS A 127 -10.04 -5.89 13.80
N GLY A 128 -9.19 -5.23 13.02
CA GLY A 128 -7.85 -5.70 12.69
C GLY A 128 -7.72 -6.49 11.37
N THR A 129 -8.79 -7.03 10.78
CA THR A 129 -8.69 -7.85 9.56
C THR A 129 -8.84 -7.04 8.26
N MET A 130 -8.13 -7.42 7.20
CA MET A 130 -8.30 -6.86 5.87
C MET A 130 -9.53 -7.45 5.18
N GLY A 131 -10.28 -6.62 4.45
CA GLY A 131 -11.44 -7.05 3.66
C GLY A 131 -11.04 -7.99 2.50
N SER A 132 -12.00 -8.80 2.05
CA SER A 132 -11.76 -9.81 1.01
C SER A 132 -11.37 -9.21 -0.34
N VAL A 133 -11.95 -8.07 -0.73
CA VAL A 133 -11.61 -7.35 -1.96
C VAL A 133 -10.20 -6.79 -1.86
N ALA A 134 -9.90 -6.04 -0.79
CA ALA A 134 -8.58 -5.46 -0.57
C ALA A 134 -7.48 -6.54 -0.56
N MET A 135 -7.71 -7.67 0.12
CA MET A 135 -6.76 -8.79 0.14
C MET A 135 -6.51 -9.37 -1.25
N LYS A 136 -7.55 -9.54 -2.08
CA LYS A 136 -7.39 -10.02 -3.45
C LYS A 136 -6.64 -9.01 -4.32
N VAL A 137 -6.98 -7.72 -4.20
CA VAL A 137 -6.31 -6.64 -4.93
C VAL A 137 -4.82 -6.59 -4.58
N VAL A 138 -4.46 -6.56 -3.31
CA VAL A 138 -3.06 -6.53 -2.85
C VAL A 138 -2.25 -7.73 -3.36
N ARG A 139 -2.86 -8.90 -3.43
CA ARG A 139 -2.18 -10.11 -3.92
C ARG A 139 -1.95 -10.15 -5.42
N HIS A 140 -2.80 -9.49 -6.20
CA HIS A 140 -2.84 -9.65 -7.66
C HIS A 140 -2.58 -8.36 -8.44
N SER A 141 -2.48 -7.20 -7.77
CA SER A 141 -2.19 -5.93 -8.42
C SER A 141 -0.83 -5.93 -9.12
N ALA A 142 -0.79 -5.39 -10.33
CA ALA A 142 0.45 -5.17 -11.07
C ALA A 142 1.12 -3.83 -10.65
N CYS A 143 0.34 -2.86 -10.17
CA CYS A 143 0.86 -1.61 -9.62
C CYS A 143 0.95 -1.67 -8.09
N PRO A 144 1.79 -0.81 -7.47
CA PRO A 144 1.83 -0.62 -6.02
C PRO A 144 0.45 -0.31 -5.44
N VAL A 145 0.15 -0.87 -4.27
CA VAL A 145 -1.11 -0.63 -3.55
C VAL A 145 -0.83 -0.03 -2.19
N LEU A 146 -1.27 1.20 -1.97
CA LEU A 146 -1.31 1.82 -0.66
C LEU A 146 -2.64 1.47 0.02
N VAL A 147 -2.56 0.61 1.02
CA VAL A 147 -3.72 0.19 1.80
C VAL A 147 -3.82 1.00 3.07
N LEU A 148 -4.87 1.79 3.21
CA LEU A 148 -5.15 2.54 4.43
C LEU A 148 -5.78 1.65 5.49
N ARG A 149 -5.29 1.80 6.72
CA ARG A 149 -5.71 1.02 7.88
C ARG A 149 -6.26 1.96 8.97
N GLU A 150 -6.59 1.43 10.13
CA GLU A 150 -7.18 2.21 11.23
C GLU A 150 -6.33 3.41 11.67
N GLU A 151 -5.01 3.29 11.61
CA GLU A 151 -4.06 4.34 12.03
C GLU A 151 -3.67 5.31 10.89
N HIS A 152 -4.46 5.40 9.81
CA HIS A 152 -4.17 6.31 8.69
C HIS A 152 -4.35 7.80 9.02
N THR A 153 -4.97 8.14 10.15
CA THR A 153 -5.18 9.52 10.61
C THR A 153 -3.90 10.35 10.57
N ARG A 154 -2.74 9.74 10.72
CA ARG A 154 -1.44 10.37 10.60
C ARG A 154 -1.17 10.92 9.19
N LEU A 155 -1.57 10.21 8.14
CA LEU A 155 -1.45 10.67 6.75
C LEU A 155 -2.43 11.80 6.44
N VAL A 156 -3.62 11.77 7.02
CA VAL A 156 -4.62 12.85 6.87
C VAL A 156 -4.22 14.08 7.67
N SER A 157 -3.66 13.93 8.87
CA SER A 157 -3.23 15.06 9.70
C SER A 157 -2.04 15.84 9.13
N LEU A 158 -1.32 15.30 8.13
CA LEU A 158 -0.30 16.05 7.40
C LEU A 158 -0.87 17.32 6.74
N GLN A 159 -2.15 17.30 6.36
CA GLN A 159 -2.81 18.46 5.73
C GLN A 159 -3.16 19.58 6.72
N THR A 160 -3.30 19.26 8.00
CA THR A 160 -3.84 20.18 9.01
C THR A 160 -2.81 20.63 10.05
N SER A 161 -1.64 20.00 10.11
CA SER A 161 -0.63 20.26 11.13
C SER A 161 0.39 21.31 10.69
N SER A 162 0.74 22.24 11.57
CA SER A 162 1.76 23.28 11.34
C SER A 162 3.19 22.86 11.71
N VAL A 163 3.36 21.64 12.19
CA VAL A 163 4.67 21.09 12.63
C VAL A 163 5.19 20.14 11.56
N ALA A 164 6.49 20.16 11.27
CA ALA A 164 7.23 19.42 10.23
C ALA A 164 6.46 18.21 9.64
N ASN A 165 5.78 18.46 8.50
CA ASN A 165 4.76 17.58 7.96
C ASN A 165 5.38 16.55 7.00
N THR A 166 6.09 15.58 7.55
CA THR A 166 6.61 14.44 6.80
C THR A 166 6.09 13.14 7.41
N ALA A 167 5.63 12.22 6.55
CA ALA A 167 5.34 10.85 6.98
C ALA A 167 6.54 9.95 6.61
N PRO A 168 7.43 9.64 7.56
CA PRO A 168 8.55 8.76 7.28
C PRO A 168 8.06 7.37 6.90
N ILE A 169 8.70 6.76 5.89
CA ILE A 169 8.37 5.42 5.41
C ILE A 169 9.40 4.44 5.93
N LEU A 170 8.93 3.30 6.45
CA LEU A 170 9.76 2.15 6.79
C LEU A 170 9.69 1.14 5.65
N ALA A 171 10.81 0.77 5.04
CA ALA A 171 10.88 -0.26 4.00
C ALA A 171 11.53 -1.54 4.54
N GLY A 172 10.75 -2.60 4.61
CA GLY A 172 11.23 -3.93 5.04
C GLY A 172 11.91 -4.67 3.91
N LEU A 173 13.17 -5.05 4.12
CA LEU A 173 14.02 -5.73 3.16
C LEU A 173 14.50 -7.08 3.71
N ASP A 174 14.84 -8.01 2.82
CA ASP A 174 15.41 -9.32 3.18
C ASP A 174 16.72 -9.61 2.45
N GLY A 175 17.27 -8.62 1.74
CA GLY A 175 18.49 -8.75 0.95
C GLY A 175 18.28 -9.37 -0.44
N SER A 176 17.04 -9.56 -0.87
CA SER A 176 16.72 -10.01 -2.23
C SER A 176 16.36 -8.83 -3.15
N THR A 177 16.62 -8.99 -4.44
CA THR A 177 16.21 -8.03 -5.48
C THR A 177 14.68 -7.92 -5.58
N PHE A 178 13.95 -8.95 -5.16
CA PHE A 178 12.48 -8.91 -5.10
C PHE A 178 12.00 -7.92 -4.03
N ALA A 179 12.63 -7.90 -2.85
CA ALA A 179 12.29 -6.94 -1.79
C ALA A 179 12.61 -5.50 -2.21
N GLU A 180 13.68 -5.29 -2.99
CA GLU A 180 14.06 -3.97 -3.52
C GLU A 180 13.00 -3.36 -4.45
N ALA A 181 12.11 -4.16 -5.03
CA ALA A 181 11.02 -3.65 -5.87
C ALA A 181 10.09 -2.66 -5.12
N SER A 182 10.04 -2.72 -3.79
CA SER A 182 9.28 -1.77 -2.96
C SER A 182 9.93 -0.39 -2.86
N LEU A 183 11.23 -0.24 -3.15
CA LEU A 183 11.99 0.98 -2.87
C LEU A 183 11.58 2.15 -3.76
N ALA A 184 11.49 1.97 -5.07
CA ALA A 184 11.13 3.05 -5.98
C ALA A 184 9.73 3.63 -5.68
N PRO A 185 8.67 2.82 -5.48
CA PRO A 185 7.37 3.32 -5.03
C PRO A 185 7.41 3.93 -3.62
N ALA A 186 8.22 3.39 -2.69
CA ALA A 186 8.35 3.94 -1.34
C ALA A 186 9.02 5.33 -1.36
N ILE A 187 10.07 5.51 -2.18
CA ILE A 187 10.73 6.80 -2.38
C ILE A 187 9.73 7.82 -2.95
N ALA A 188 9.04 7.47 -4.04
CA ALA A 188 8.04 8.33 -4.66
C ALA A 188 6.93 8.72 -3.67
N LEU A 189 6.47 7.77 -2.86
CA LEU A 189 5.46 8.01 -1.83
C LEU A 189 6.00 8.89 -0.70
N ALA A 190 7.23 8.66 -0.23
CA ALA A 190 7.86 9.50 0.80
C ALA A 190 7.98 10.96 0.35
N GLN A 191 8.37 11.16 -0.90
CA GLN A 191 8.47 12.50 -1.52
C GLN A 191 7.09 13.17 -1.65
N ALA A 192 6.06 12.43 -2.07
CA ALA A 192 4.70 12.94 -2.19
C ALA A 192 4.06 13.27 -0.83
N LEU A 193 4.44 12.56 0.24
CA LEU A 193 3.95 12.78 1.61
C LEU A 193 4.82 13.76 2.41
N SER A 194 5.86 14.35 1.81
CA SER A 194 6.71 15.35 2.45
C SER A 194 6.30 16.76 2.03
N LEU A 195 5.45 17.39 2.84
CA LEU A 195 4.94 18.75 2.56
C LEU A 195 5.93 19.85 2.95
N SER A 196 6.87 19.55 3.86
CA SER A 196 7.89 20.50 4.30
C SER A 196 9.17 19.78 4.75
N GLY A 197 10.28 20.11 4.13
CA GLY A 197 11.58 19.48 4.39
C GLY A 197 11.85 18.21 3.58
N PRO A 198 12.95 17.52 3.83
CA PRO A 198 13.34 16.33 3.09
C PRO A 198 12.39 15.16 3.38
N ALA A 199 12.10 14.37 2.35
CA ALA A 199 11.43 13.08 2.51
C ALA A 199 12.30 12.13 3.37
N ARG A 200 11.70 11.15 4.02
CA ARG A 200 12.40 10.22 4.91
C ARG A 200 12.05 8.78 4.59
N LEU A 201 13.07 7.99 4.30
CA LEU A 201 12.96 6.55 4.08
C LEU A 201 13.92 5.83 5.03
N HIS A 202 13.42 4.91 5.82
CA HIS A 202 14.24 4.05 6.66
C HIS A 202 14.20 2.61 6.13
N LEU A 203 15.35 2.05 5.84
CA LEU A 203 15.50 0.67 5.39
C LEU A 203 15.71 -0.22 6.60
N ILE A 204 14.97 -1.32 6.69
CA ILE A 204 15.11 -2.26 7.79
C ILE A 204 15.26 -3.69 7.29
N GLN A 205 16.24 -4.39 7.84
CA GLN A 205 16.37 -5.84 7.68
C GLN A 205 16.30 -6.53 9.03
N VAL A 206 15.48 -7.57 9.13
CA VAL A 206 15.39 -8.40 10.34
C VAL A 206 16.19 -9.67 10.11
N VAL A 207 17.14 -9.94 10.99
CA VAL A 207 17.96 -11.14 11.00
C VAL A 207 17.70 -11.96 12.24
N ARG A 208 18.04 -13.24 12.22
CA ARG A 208 17.92 -14.08 13.43
C ARG A 208 18.90 -13.63 14.51
N PRO A 209 18.50 -13.62 15.78
CA PRO A 209 19.37 -13.28 16.88
C PRO A 209 20.52 -14.32 17.01
N ILE A 210 21.65 -13.88 17.50
CA ILE A 210 22.81 -14.71 17.82
C ILE A 210 22.54 -15.41 19.15
N ASP A 211 22.65 -16.74 19.18
CA ASP A 211 22.54 -17.51 20.43
C ASP A 211 23.88 -17.42 21.19
N GLU A 212 23.89 -16.77 22.35
CA GLU A 212 25.11 -16.56 23.15
C GLU A 212 25.68 -17.85 23.77
N GLY A 213 24.92 -18.94 23.79
CA GLY A 213 25.30 -20.23 24.38
C GLY A 213 26.09 -21.18 23.47
N GLY A 214 26.37 -20.78 22.21
CA GLY A 214 27.10 -21.59 21.23
C GLY A 214 28.63 -21.54 21.38
N SER A 215 29.34 -22.48 20.71
CA SER A 215 30.80 -22.42 20.57
C SER A 215 31.23 -21.14 19.84
N PRO A 216 32.53 -20.70 19.98
CA PRO A 216 33.02 -19.53 19.25
C PRO A 216 32.85 -19.63 17.73
N GLU A 217 32.96 -20.84 17.17
CA GLU A 217 32.73 -21.09 15.74
C GLU A 217 31.26 -20.93 15.34
N GLU A 218 30.33 -21.40 16.20
CA GLU A 218 28.89 -21.23 15.98
C GLU A 218 28.48 -19.78 16.11
N GLN A 219 29.03 -19.04 17.07
CA GLN A 219 28.78 -17.60 17.22
C GLN A 219 29.31 -16.81 16.03
N GLU A 220 30.49 -17.14 15.50
CA GLU A 220 31.04 -16.50 14.31
C GLU A 220 30.17 -16.79 13.07
N ALA A 221 29.73 -18.04 12.91
CA ALA A 221 28.79 -18.39 11.81
C ALA A 221 27.45 -17.63 11.90
N GLN A 222 26.96 -17.37 13.12
CA GLN A 222 25.74 -16.60 13.35
C GLN A 222 25.92 -15.09 13.14
N ARG A 223 27.15 -14.55 13.23
CA ARG A 223 27.47 -13.15 12.93
C ARG A 223 27.47 -12.85 11.42
N GLN A 224 27.76 -13.84 10.59
CA GLN A 224 27.83 -13.67 9.14
C GLN A 224 26.54 -13.06 8.53
N PRO A 225 25.31 -13.47 8.90
CA PRO A 225 24.09 -12.86 8.41
C PRO A 225 23.96 -11.38 8.78
N VAL A 226 24.40 -10.95 9.97
CA VAL A 226 24.39 -9.56 10.41
C VAL A 226 25.34 -8.73 9.56
N THR A 227 26.60 -9.18 9.45
CA THR A 227 27.63 -8.50 8.65
C THR A 227 27.25 -8.44 7.16
N ALA A 228 26.60 -9.49 6.64
CA ALA A 228 26.10 -9.49 5.27
C ALA A 228 24.97 -8.48 5.09
N ALA A 229 24.06 -8.34 6.07
CA ALA A 229 22.98 -7.36 6.05
C ALA A 229 23.50 -5.92 6.13
N GLU A 230 24.51 -5.66 6.99
CA GLU A 230 25.20 -4.37 7.06
C GLU A 230 25.76 -3.95 5.71
N LYS A 231 26.61 -4.80 5.11
CA LYS A 231 27.21 -4.55 3.80
C LYS A 231 26.18 -4.32 2.70
N TYR A 232 25.09 -5.08 2.74
CA TYR A 232 24.01 -4.94 1.78
C TYR A 232 23.29 -3.59 1.93
N LEU A 233 22.93 -3.20 3.16
CA LEU A 233 22.20 -1.95 3.42
C LEU A 233 23.08 -0.72 3.16
N ASP A 234 24.37 -0.77 3.50
CA ASP A 234 25.32 0.28 3.16
C ASP A 234 25.43 0.46 1.64
N ALA A 235 25.71 -0.61 0.91
CA ALA A 235 25.83 -0.55 -0.55
C ALA A 235 24.53 -0.07 -1.23
N LEU A 236 23.37 -0.47 -0.68
CA LEU A 236 22.07 -0.05 -1.20
C LEU A 236 21.83 1.44 -0.95
N THR A 237 22.15 1.94 0.25
CA THR A 237 22.03 3.36 0.62
C THR A 237 22.93 4.22 -0.26
N ASP A 238 24.18 3.81 -0.47
CA ASP A 238 25.12 4.50 -1.36
C ASP A 238 24.59 4.57 -2.81
N LYS A 239 24.07 3.43 -3.31
CA LYS A 239 23.47 3.35 -4.65
C LYS A 239 22.29 4.31 -4.81
N LEU A 240 21.39 4.35 -3.82
CA LEU A 240 20.23 5.24 -3.83
C LEU A 240 20.65 6.71 -3.72
N GLY A 241 21.62 7.05 -2.88
CA GLY A 241 22.21 8.38 -2.77
C GLY A 241 22.80 8.87 -4.09
N GLN A 242 23.60 8.04 -4.77
CA GLN A 242 24.15 8.37 -6.10
C GLN A 242 23.06 8.59 -7.17
N GLN A 243 21.97 7.82 -7.10
CA GLN A 243 20.84 8.02 -8.02
C GLN A 243 20.14 9.34 -7.77
N GLN A 244 20.00 9.75 -6.52
CA GLN A 244 19.44 11.04 -6.14
C GLN A 244 20.32 12.20 -6.64
N GLU A 245 21.63 12.15 -6.43
CA GLU A 245 22.57 13.17 -6.90
C GLU A 245 22.50 13.37 -8.43
N ARG A 246 22.28 12.30 -9.19
CA ARG A 246 22.12 12.33 -10.64
C ARG A 246 20.79 12.95 -11.08
N ASN A 247 19.76 12.87 -10.24
CA ASN A 247 18.41 13.35 -10.55
C ASN A 247 17.98 14.47 -9.60
N LYS A 248 18.66 15.62 -9.69
CA LYS A 248 18.41 16.82 -8.87
C LYS A 248 17.02 17.44 -9.02
N ALA A 249 16.19 16.96 -9.96
CA ALA A 249 14.82 17.42 -10.13
C ALA A 249 13.84 16.81 -9.10
N LEU A 250 14.25 15.76 -8.39
CA LEU A 250 13.44 15.14 -7.35
C LEU A 250 13.69 15.82 -5.99
N PRO A 251 12.65 15.92 -5.13
CA PRO A 251 12.81 16.40 -3.75
C PRO A 251 13.86 15.59 -2.98
N ASP A 252 14.60 16.27 -2.10
CA ASP A 252 15.61 15.62 -1.26
C ASP A 252 14.99 14.53 -0.38
N ILE A 253 15.68 13.41 -0.27
CA ILE A 253 15.30 12.30 0.60
C ILE A 253 16.46 11.90 1.52
N VAL A 254 16.17 11.80 2.79
CA VAL A 254 17.09 11.24 3.78
C VAL A 254 16.83 9.74 3.88
N ILE A 255 17.85 8.94 3.56
CA ILE A 255 17.80 7.49 3.65
C ILE A 255 18.68 7.05 4.81
N THR A 256 18.10 6.30 5.72
CA THR A 256 18.78 5.68 6.86
C THR A 256 18.47 4.19 6.89
N TRP A 257 19.24 3.42 7.63
CA TRP A 257 18.96 2.00 7.77
C TRP A 257 19.25 1.47 9.18
N SER A 258 18.67 0.31 9.49
CA SER A 258 18.99 -0.47 10.70
C SER A 258 18.77 -1.96 10.50
N ILE A 259 19.33 -2.74 11.41
CA ILE A 259 19.14 -4.19 11.50
C ILE A 259 18.50 -4.51 12.83
N LEU A 260 17.45 -5.30 12.80
CA LEU A 260 16.85 -5.89 14.00
C LEU A 260 17.22 -7.35 14.10
N GLN A 261 17.57 -7.79 15.31
CA GLN A 261 17.82 -9.20 15.60
C GLN A 261 16.62 -9.78 16.33
N GLU A 262 15.74 -10.45 15.58
CA GLU A 262 14.48 -11.00 16.10
C GLU A 262 14.13 -12.32 15.42
N ARG A 263 13.48 -13.22 16.18
CA ARG A 263 13.03 -14.50 15.63
C ARG A 263 11.79 -14.38 14.76
N ASP A 264 10.89 -13.49 15.12
CA ASP A 264 9.66 -13.22 14.39
C ASP A 264 9.77 -11.93 13.56
N VAL A 265 10.06 -12.12 12.28
CA VAL A 265 10.29 -11.01 11.33
C VAL A 265 9.05 -10.14 11.16
N ALA A 266 7.86 -10.75 11.04
CA ALA A 266 6.63 -9.98 10.80
C ALA A 266 6.26 -9.11 11.99
N ASP A 267 6.33 -9.67 13.19
CA ASP A 267 6.05 -8.96 14.43
C ASP A 267 7.08 -7.84 14.70
N ALA A 268 8.37 -8.11 14.43
CA ALA A 268 9.43 -7.12 14.54
C ALA A 268 9.21 -5.92 13.60
N LEU A 269 8.82 -6.17 12.35
CA LEU A 269 8.51 -5.12 11.38
C LEU A 269 7.30 -4.28 11.80
N ILE A 270 6.24 -4.92 12.30
CA ILE A 270 5.04 -4.22 12.77
C ILE A 270 5.38 -3.32 13.97
N ARG A 271 6.09 -3.84 14.98
CA ARG A 271 6.51 -3.05 16.15
C ARG A 271 7.44 -1.91 15.78
N ALA A 272 8.44 -2.17 14.92
CA ALA A 272 9.35 -1.13 14.45
C ALA A 272 8.60 -0.01 13.75
N ALA A 273 7.65 -0.36 12.88
CA ALA A 273 6.86 0.61 12.13
C ALA A 273 5.91 1.43 13.02
N GLN A 274 5.22 0.81 13.97
CA GLN A 274 4.26 1.49 14.84
C GLN A 274 4.92 2.33 15.93
N GLN A 275 5.99 1.84 16.52
CA GLN A 275 6.56 2.39 17.75
C GLN A 275 7.95 2.99 17.56
N GLY A 276 8.61 2.75 16.43
CA GLY A 276 10.02 3.10 16.23
C GLY A 276 10.96 2.36 17.19
N THR A 277 10.50 1.25 17.79
CA THR A 277 11.27 0.50 18.79
C THR A 277 12.37 -0.32 18.13
N GLY A 278 13.53 -0.36 18.78
CA GLY A 278 14.70 -1.11 18.28
C GLY A 278 15.53 -0.39 17.23
N LEU A 279 15.20 0.87 16.90
CA LEU A 279 15.91 1.67 15.90
C LEU A 279 16.79 2.71 16.58
N GLU A 280 18.02 2.88 16.12
CA GLU A 280 18.95 3.90 16.61
C GLU A 280 18.43 5.32 16.32
N HIS A 281 17.77 5.50 15.18
CA HIS A 281 17.14 6.73 14.74
C HIS A 281 15.63 6.65 15.01
N LYS A 282 15.23 6.91 16.26
CA LYS A 282 13.82 6.93 16.66
C LYS A 282 13.10 8.11 16.02
N GLU A 283 12.23 7.84 15.08
CA GLU A 283 11.21 8.80 14.68
C GLU A 283 10.20 8.95 15.83
N SER A 284 10.15 10.13 16.42
CA SER A 284 9.20 10.43 17.51
C SER A 284 7.78 10.19 17.01
N GLY A 285 7.18 9.06 17.45
CA GLY A 285 5.82 8.66 17.10
C GLY A 285 5.72 7.58 15.99
N GLY A 286 6.79 6.86 15.59
CA GLY A 286 6.76 5.79 14.59
C GLY A 286 6.72 6.26 13.13
N TYR A 287 6.47 5.35 12.20
CA TYR A 287 6.42 5.62 10.76
C TYR A 287 4.98 5.86 10.29
N GLY A 288 4.83 6.56 9.15
CA GLY A 288 3.52 6.80 8.54
C GLY A 288 3.05 5.62 7.68
N VAL A 289 3.98 4.92 7.03
CA VAL A 289 3.71 3.79 6.12
C VAL A 289 4.79 2.72 6.30
N LEU A 290 4.38 1.45 6.26
CA LEU A 290 5.28 0.31 6.12
C LEU A 290 5.23 -0.20 4.67
N ALA A 291 6.37 -0.15 3.97
CA ALA A 291 6.51 -0.60 2.60
C ALA A 291 7.13 -2.00 2.54
N LEU A 292 6.53 -2.88 1.76
CA LEU A 292 6.95 -4.27 1.59
C LEU A 292 6.72 -4.75 0.15
N ALA A 293 7.58 -5.62 -0.33
CA ALA A 293 7.27 -6.42 -1.52
C ALA A 293 6.45 -7.66 -1.15
N THR A 294 5.62 -8.14 -2.09
CA THR A 294 4.84 -9.37 -1.88
C THR A 294 5.71 -10.62 -1.84
N HIS A 295 6.91 -10.60 -2.41
CA HIS A 295 7.86 -11.70 -2.45
C HIS A 295 9.23 -11.26 -1.95
N GLY A 296 9.97 -12.19 -1.35
CA GLY A 296 11.34 -12.05 -0.92
C GLY A 296 12.17 -13.25 -1.39
N ARG A 297 13.17 -13.67 -0.61
CA ARG A 297 14.11 -14.77 -0.93
C ARG A 297 13.46 -16.09 -1.37
N GLY A 298 12.20 -16.38 -0.95
CA GLY A 298 11.47 -17.59 -1.31
C GLY A 298 10.66 -17.52 -2.60
N GLY A 299 10.82 -16.52 -3.42
CA GLY A 299 9.97 -16.01 -4.49
C GLY A 299 9.66 -16.89 -5.72
N ILE A 300 9.45 -18.20 -5.60
CA ILE A 300 9.29 -19.10 -6.76
C ILE A 300 7.82 -19.47 -7.06
N GLN A 301 6.84 -19.13 -6.24
CA GLN A 301 5.44 -19.46 -6.55
C GLN A 301 4.69 -18.25 -7.09
N ARG A 302 4.31 -18.32 -8.37
CA ARG A 302 3.63 -17.27 -9.16
C ARG A 302 2.37 -16.65 -8.54
N TRP A 303 1.82 -17.22 -7.45
CA TRP A 303 0.49 -16.88 -6.94
C TRP A 303 0.43 -16.64 -5.42
N ALA A 304 1.53 -16.78 -4.68
CA ALA A 304 1.50 -16.69 -3.22
C ALA A 304 2.28 -15.45 -2.72
N VAL A 305 1.65 -14.66 -1.87
CA VAL A 305 2.33 -13.63 -1.07
C VAL A 305 3.25 -14.34 -0.07
N GLY A 306 4.48 -13.85 0.09
CA GLY A 306 5.42 -14.39 1.06
C GLY A 306 4.85 -14.42 2.49
N SER A 307 5.22 -15.41 3.26
CA SER A 307 4.66 -15.63 4.61
C SER A 307 4.82 -14.44 5.54
N THR A 308 5.94 -13.72 5.47
CA THR A 308 6.19 -12.51 6.26
C THR A 308 5.24 -11.40 5.85
N THR A 309 5.14 -11.10 4.55
CA THR A 309 4.26 -10.06 4.04
C THR A 309 2.79 -10.39 4.32
N ASP A 310 2.35 -11.64 4.15
CA ASP A 310 0.97 -12.06 4.48
C ASP A 310 0.66 -11.86 5.96
N ARG A 311 1.61 -12.16 6.87
CA ARG A 311 1.46 -11.93 8.30
C ARG A 311 1.42 -10.44 8.64
N VAL A 312 2.26 -9.62 8.02
CA VAL A 312 2.23 -8.15 8.19
C VAL A 312 0.91 -7.58 7.70
N ILE A 313 0.45 -7.99 6.52
CA ILE A 313 -0.85 -7.58 5.97
C ILE A 313 -1.99 -7.90 6.94
N LYS A 314 -1.97 -9.04 7.59
CA LYS A 314 -3.01 -9.46 8.55
C LYS A 314 -2.89 -8.80 9.91
N GLY A 315 -1.67 -8.56 10.39
CA GLY A 315 -1.40 -8.11 11.76
C GLY A 315 -1.21 -6.59 11.94
N SER A 316 -0.88 -5.85 10.87
CA SER A 316 -0.64 -4.41 10.97
C SER A 316 -1.94 -3.61 11.03
N THR A 317 -1.97 -2.55 11.85
CA THR A 317 -3.06 -1.55 11.91
C THR A 317 -2.70 -0.26 11.19
N MET A 318 -1.44 -0.10 10.79
CA MET A 318 -0.93 1.08 10.08
C MET A 318 -1.03 0.94 8.55
N PRO A 319 -0.95 2.05 7.79
CA PRO A 319 -0.92 2.03 6.34
C PRO A 319 0.22 1.16 5.78
N LEU A 320 -0.09 0.41 4.74
CA LEU A 320 0.85 -0.50 4.06
C LEU A 320 0.99 -0.13 2.60
N LEU A 321 2.22 0.07 2.14
CA LEU A 321 2.54 0.08 0.71
C LEU A 321 3.01 -1.32 0.31
N VAL A 322 2.19 -2.03 -0.45
CA VAL A 322 2.50 -3.38 -0.91
C VAL A 322 2.80 -3.37 -2.39
N VAL A 323 3.97 -3.89 -2.75
CA VAL A 323 4.47 -3.88 -4.12
C VAL A 323 4.69 -5.30 -4.60
N ARG A 324 4.12 -5.65 -5.74
CA ARG A 324 4.41 -6.91 -6.40
C ARG A 324 5.62 -6.71 -7.33
N PRO A 325 6.72 -7.45 -7.12
CA PRO A 325 7.85 -7.40 -8.03
C PRO A 325 7.42 -7.80 -9.45
N ALA A 326 7.91 -7.07 -10.45
CA ALA A 326 7.76 -7.52 -11.82
C ALA A 326 8.47 -8.87 -11.99
N GLU A 327 7.84 -9.82 -12.69
CA GLU A 327 8.51 -11.07 -13.03
C GLU A 327 9.78 -10.75 -13.83
N ALA A 328 10.93 -11.25 -13.40
CA ALA A 328 12.13 -11.19 -14.21
C ALA A 328 11.83 -11.95 -15.52
N ARG A 329 11.82 -11.21 -16.64
CA ARG A 329 11.68 -11.76 -17.98
C ARG A 329 12.93 -12.56 -18.35
#